data_8e21fdc620b0ee54a555f83264c30d6b
#
_entry.id   8e21fdc620b0ee54a555f83264c30d6b
#
_cell.length_a   1.000
_cell.length_b   1.000
_cell.length_c   1.000
_cell.angle_alpha   90.00
_cell.angle_beta   90.00
_cell.angle_gamma   90.00
#
_symmetry.space_group_name_H-M   'P 1'
#
loop_
_entity.id
_entity.type
_entity.pdbx_description
1 polymer ?
#
loop_
_entity_poly.entity_id
_entity_poly.type
_entity_poly.pdbx_seq_one_letter_code
_entity_poly.pdbx_strand_id
1 'polypeptide(L)'
;MFEILAKFFKFSGRENGNKFKLSIVIGLVEALASAMKIPAIMYILIGLINKEAMGKYIGGSIAIMVIAIVIDIICKRFSTVLQTEGGYNASAFMRIKIAEHLRYLPMGYFNSNSIGEISSVTTNTMEMLGDVAARVVMLTTQGILETAMIVLMILIFDRRIGLISAAGVVIFFMINSIMQKSGKSASEKKVLCDTELISQIMEYIQGISEVKSYNLLGKQAKRLNAANEACAEINTKMELLFVPYHFLQVAVTKITGAVIVICSAAFLHQVLPSGELEYGAIP
;
A
#
# COMPACT_ATOMS: atom_id res chain seq x y z
N MET A 1 -0.83 -11.40 -0.10
CA MET A 1 -1.08 -10.32 0.87
C MET A 1 -1.63 -10.85 2.20
N PHE A 2 -2.75 -11.57 2.22
CA PHE A 2 -3.32 -12.16 3.45
C PHE A 2 -2.35 -13.12 4.18
N GLU A 3 -1.56 -13.89 3.44
CA GLU A 3 -0.55 -14.78 4.03
C GLU A 3 0.57 -14.00 4.74
N ILE A 4 0.98 -12.86 4.16
CA ILE A 4 1.97 -11.96 4.79
C ILE A 4 1.39 -11.35 6.05
N LEU A 5 0.14 -10.87 6.01
CA LEU A 5 -0.57 -10.38 7.18
C LEU A 5 -0.67 -11.45 8.28
N ALA A 6 -1.05 -12.69 7.94
CA ALA A 6 -1.16 -13.78 8.90
C ALA A 6 0.19 -14.13 9.56
N LYS A 7 1.27 -14.22 8.78
CA LYS A 7 2.63 -14.40 9.29
C LYS A 7 3.04 -13.24 10.19
N PHE A 8 2.62 -12.03 9.81
CA PHE A 8 2.92 -10.82 10.55
C PHE A 8 2.19 -10.76 11.91
N PHE A 9 0.90 -11.10 11.95
CA PHE A 9 0.16 -11.21 13.21
C PHE A 9 0.79 -12.25 14.16
N LYS A 10 1.31 -13.35 13.63
CA LYS A 10 2.01 -14.37 14.42
C LYS A 10 3.37 -13.85 14.95
N PHE A 11 4.05 -13.03 14.15
CA PHE A 11 5.32 -12.41 14.51
C PHE A 11 5.16 -11.32 15.58
N SER A 12 4.14 -10.48 15.49
CA SER A 12 3.93 -9.31 16.35
C SER A 12 3.59 -9.63 17.82
N GLY A 13 3.27 -10.90 18.13
CA GLY A 13 2.77 -11.28 19.45
C GLY A 13 1.29 -10.94 19.64
N ARG A 14 0.68 -11.46 20.72
CA ARG A 14 -0.77 -11.38 20.94
C ARG A 14 -1.26 -9.95 21.16
N GLU A 15 -0.53 -9.16 21.91
CA GLU A 15 -0.92 -7.80 22.29
C GLU A 15 -0.86 -6.84 21.09
N ASN A 16 0.27 -6.84 20.37
CA ASN A 16 0.44 -6.00 19.19
C ASN A 16 -0.46 -6.45 18.02
N GLY A 17 -0.69 -7.76 17.88
CA GLY A 17 -1.65 -8.31 16.95
C GLY A 17 -3.07 -7.79 17.18
N ASN A 18 -3.48 -7.56 18.43
CA ASN A 18 -4.78 -6.98 18.76
C ASN A 18 -4.87 -5.49 18.36
N LYS A 19 -3.78 -4.71 18.50
CA LYS A 19 -3.72 -3.33 18.02
C LYS A 19 -3.95 -3.26 16.51
N PHE A 20 -3.31 -4.15 15.73
CA PHE A 20 -3.53 -4.23 14.29
C PHE A 20 -4.96 -4.64 13.92
N LYS A 21 -5.56 -5.61 14.63
CA LYS A 21 -6.96 -5.99 14.40
C LYS A 21 -7.90 -4.83 14.68
N LEU A 22 -7.68 -4.11 15.79
CA LEU A 22 -8.48 -2.94 16.13
C LEU A 22 -8.33 -1.83 15.07
N SER A 23 -7.10 -1.61 14.56
CA SER A 23 -6.89 -0.64 13.49
C SER A 23 -7.61 -1.02 12.20
N ILE A 24 -7.72 -2.31 11.86
CA ILE A 24 -8.48 -2.79 10.70
C ILE A 24 -9.98 -2.53 10.90
N VAL A 25 -10.52 -2.76 12.10
CA VAL A 25 -11.91 -2.47 12.40
C VAL A 25 -12.21 -0.97 12.31
N ILE A 26 -11.33 -0.13 12.86
CA ILE A 26 -11.44 1.33 12.72
C ILE A 26 -11.31 1.74 11.25
N GLY A 27 -10.40 1.12 10.50
CA GLY A 27 -10.23 1.33 9.06
C GLY A 27 -11.47 0.96 8.23
N LEU A 28 -12.28 0.01 8.70
CA LEU A 28 -13.56 -0.30 8.06
C LEU A 28 -14.58 0.82 8.26
N VAL A 29 -14.61 1.45 9.45
CA VAL A 29 -15.42 2.64 9.71
C VAL A 29 -14.93 3.84 8.90
N GLU A 30 -13.62 4.04 8.80
CA GLU A 30 -12.96 5.04 7.94
C GLU A 30 -13.39 4.87 6.48
N ALA A 31 -13.30 3.65 5.95
CA ALA A 31 -13.68 3.32 4.58
C ALA A 31 -15.18 3.59 4.32
N LEU A 32 -16.04 3.28 5.28
CA LEU A 32 -17.47 3.58 5.21
C LEU A 32 -17.73 5.09 5.21
N ALA A 33 -17.08 5.84 6.08
CA ALA A 33 -17.17 7.29 6.11
C ALA A 33 -16.69 7.92 4.79
N SER A 34 -15.59 7.43 4.23
CA SER A 34 -15.07 7.86 2.91
C SER A 34 -16.07 7.58 1.78
N ALA A 35 -16.77 6.42 1.81
CA ALA A 35 -17.78 6.05 0.83
C ALA A 35 -19.08 6.90 0.95
N MET A 36 -19.37 7.49 2.10
CA MET A 36 -20.55 8.37 2.30
C MET A 36 -20.52 9.65 1.48
N LYS A 37 -19.39 9.98 0.85
CA LYS A 37 -19.32 11.08 -0.13
C LYS A 37 -20.24 10.82 -1.33
N ILE A 38 -20.45 9.56 -1.71
CA ILE A 38 -21.33 9.18 -2.84
C ILE A 38 -22.79 9.50 -2.56
N PRO A 39 -23.42 9.03 -1.45
CA PRO A 39 -24.80 9.43 -1.13
C PRO A 39 -24.97 10.93 -0.88
N ALA A 40 -23.94 11.64 -0.37
CA ALA A 40 -24.01 13.09 -0.24
C ALA A 40 -24.16 13.81 -1.60
N ILE A 41 -23.40 13.37 -2.62
CA ILE A 41 -23.52 13.89 -3.98
C ILE A 41 -24.87 13.51 -4.59
N MET A 42 -25.32 12.26 -4.42
CA MET A 42 -26.62 11.81 -4.91
C MET A 42 -27.78 12.60 -4.32
N TYR A 43 -27.69 12.96 -3.03
CA TYR A 43 -28.73 13.76 -2.39
C TYR A 43 -28.90 15.15 -3.01
N ILE A 44 -27.80 15.82 -3.41
CA ILE A 44 -27.87 17.09 -4.16
C ILE A 44 -28.49 16.87 -5.53
N LEU A 45 -28.08 15.81 -6.25
CA LEU A 45 -28.60 15.53 -7.59
C LEU A 45 -30.10 15.27 -7.58
N ILE A 46 -30.62 14.52 -6.60
CA ILE A 46 -32.05 14.27 -6.41
C ILE A 46 -32.79 15.61 -6.17
N GLY A 47 -32.25 16.50 -5.33
CA GLY A 47 -32.83 17.83 -5.11
C GLY A 47 -32.88 18.68 -6.38
N LEU A 48 -31.84 18.60 -7.22
CA LEU A 48 -31.76 19.31 -8.49
C LEU A 48 -32.82 18.80 -9.49
N ILE A 49 -33.01 17.49 -9.54
CA ILE A 49 -33.95 16.80 -10.42
C ILE A 49 -35.40 17.15 -10.01
N ASN A 50 -35.72 17.07 -8.72
CA ASN A 50 -37.09 17.28 -8.24
C ASN A 50 -37.54 18.75 -8.20
N LYS A 51 -36.67 19.71 -8.58
CA LYS A 51 -36.94 21.16 -8.55
C LYS A 51 -37.53 21.65 -7.20
N GLU A 52 -37.29 20.92 -6.11
CA GLU A 52 -37.74 21.29 -4.78
C GLU A 52 -36.81 22.36 -4.16
N ALA A 53 -37.20 22.83 -2.96
CA ALA A 53 -36.44 23.86 -2.23
C ALA A 53 -34.95 23.46 -2.05
N MET A 54 -34.13 23.92 -2.99
CA MET A 54 -32.71 23.56 -3.15
C MET A 54 -31.88 23.77 -1.88
N GLY A 55 -32.26 24.72 -1.04
CA GLY A 55 -31.58 25.02 0.22
C GLY A 55 -31.57 23.84 1.20
N LYS A 56 -32.66 23.04 1.26
CA LYS A 56 -32.76 21.87 2.15
C LYS A 56 -31.80 20.75 1.69
N TYR A 57 -31.73 20.48 0.39
CA TYR A 57 -30.88 19.44 -0.18
C TYR A 57 -29.39 19.82 -0.09
N ILE A 58 -29.06 21.08 -0.35
CA ILE A 58 -27.70 21.59 -0.17
C ILE A 58 -27.27 21.50 1.29
N GLY A 59 -28.12 21.98 2.22
CA GLY A 59 -27.82 21.91 3.65
C GLY A 59 -27.65 20.48 4.15
N GLY A 60 -28.53 19.56 3.73
CA GLY A 60 -28.43 18.14 4.08
C GLY A 60 -27.17 17.47 3.53
N SER A 61 -26.83 17.71 2.28
CA SER A 61 -25.60 17.16 1.66
C SER A 61 -24.35 17.71 2.33
N ILE A 62 -24.28 19.01 2.61
CA ILE A 62 -23.15 19.60 3.34
C ILE A 62 -23.03 18.95 4.73
N ALA A 63 -24.15 18.77 5.45
CA ALA A 63 -24.14 18.13 6.75
C ALA A 63 -23.60 16.69 6.68
N ILE A 64 -24.08 15.87 5.75
CA ILE A 64 -23.60 14.50 5.53
C ILE A 64 -22.09 14.51 5.21
N MET A 65 -21.67 15.42 4.33
CA MET A 65 -20.27 15.50 3.91
C MET A 65 -19.34 15.94 5.05
N VAL A 66 -19.75 16.93 5.84
CA VAL A 66 -18.99 17.39 7.01
C VAL A 66 -18.89 16.28 8.07
N ILE A 67 -19.99 15.61 8.38
CA ILE A 67 -20.00 14.49 9.33
C ILE A 67 -19.08 13.37 8.82
N ALA A 68 -19.16 12.99 7.54
CA ALA A 68 -18.32 11.98 6.94
C ALA A 68 -16.83 12.33 7.02
N ILE A 69 -16.47 13.58 6.71
CA ILE A 69 -15.08 14.06 6.78
C ILE A 69 -14.57 14.06 8.23
N VAL A 70 -15.38 14.48 9.19
CA VAL A 70 -14.96 14.49 10.61
C VAL A 70 -14.72 13.06 11.11
N ILE A 71 -15.61 12.12 10.78
CA ILE A 71 -15.45 10.70 11.14
C ILE A 71 -14.19 10.13 10.45
N ASP A 72 -13.99 10.40 9.16
CA ASP A 72 -12.83 9.96 8.37
C ASP A 72 -11.52 10.41 9.03
N ILE A 73 -11.39 11.70 9.35
CA ILE A 73 -10.20 12.27 10.00
C ILE A 73 -9.92 11.63 11.36
N ILE A 74 -10.96 11.48 12.19
CA ILE A 74 -10.85 10.89 13.52
C ILE A 74 -10.41 9.43 13.42
N CYS A 75 -11.11 8.63 12.61
CA CYS A 75 -10.79 7.21 12.40
C CYS A 75 -9.40 7.02 11.82
N LYS A 76 -9.01 7.82 10.83
CA LYS A 76 -7.69 7.81 10.21
C LYS A 76 -6.58 8.08 11.23
N ARG A 77 -6.77 9.08 12.08
CA ARG A 77 -5.81 9.37 13.15
C ARG A 77 -5.63 8.18 14.09
N PHE A 78 -6.73 7.62 14.59
CA PHE A 78 -6.67 6.47 15.51
C PHE A 78 -6.10 5.22 14.83
N SER A 79 -6.53 4.92 13.61
CA SER A 79 -6.03 3.80 12.81
C SER A 79 -4.52 3.91 12.60
N THR A 80 -4.02 5.07 12.17
CA THR A 80 -2.59 5.31 11.92
C THR A 80 -1.77 5.18 13.21
N VAL A 81 -2.23 5.75 14.32
CA VAL A 81 -1.53 5.63 15.62
C VAL A 81 -1.43 4.16 16.04
N LEU A 82 -2.52 3.40 15.98
CA LEU A 82 -2.52 1.98 16.33
C LEU A 82 -1.62 1.14 15.43
N GLN A 83 -1.56 1.45 14.13
CA GLN A 83 -0.68 0.77 13.16
C GLN A 83 0.78 1.06 13.45
N THR A 84 1.11 2.32 13.69
CA THR A 84 2.48 2.75 14.01
C THR A 84 2.95 2.17 15.34
N GLU A 85 2.16 2.32 16.39
CA GLU A 85 2.48 1.70 17.70
C GLU A 85 2.59 0.18 17.60
N GLY A 86 1.68 -0.46 16.87
CA GLY A 86 1.72 -1.91 16.66
C GLY A 86 2.99 -2.37 15.97
N GLY A 87 3.46 -1.62 14.95
CA GLY A 87 4.70 -1.90 14.22
C GLY A 87 5.96 -1.76 15.08
N TYR A 88 6.13 -0.61 15.71
CA TYR A 88 7.29 -0.36 16.55
C TYR A 88 7.33 -1.24 17.82
N ASN A 89 6.19 -1.46 18.46
CA ASN A 89 6.12 -2.36 19.61
C ASN A 89 6.39 -3.83 19.22
N ALA A 90 5.97 -4.26 18.02
CA ALA A 90 6.33 -5.58 17.52
C ALA A 90 7.84 -5.71 17.28
N SER A 91 8.47 -4.68 16.72
CA SER A 91 9.92 -4.62 16.57
C SER A 91 10.64 -4.68 17.92
N ALA A 92 10.21 -3.87 18.90
CA ALA A 92 10.77 -3.87 20.25
C ALA A 92 10.61 -5.23 20.94
N PHE A 93 9.43 -5.86 20.85
CA PHE A 93 9.16 -7.19 21.38
C PHE A 93 10.11 -8.23 20.79
N MET A 94 10.35 -8.18 19.49
CA MET A 94 11.26 -9.12 18.83
C MET A 94 12.73 -8.89 19.22
N ARG A 95 13.16 -7.66 19.42
CA ARG A 95 14.51 -7.36 19.94
C ARG A 95 14.73 -8.01 21.31
N ILE A 96 13.75 -7.88 22.20
CA ILE A 96 13.80 -8.54 23.53
C ILE A 96 13.87 -10.06 23.38
N LYS A 97 13.03 -10.65 22.52
CA LYS A 97 13.00 -12.09 22.27
C LYS A 97 14.32 -12.61 21.69
N ILE A 98 14.95 -11.86 20.79
CA ILE A 98 16.28 -12.18 20.28
C ILE A 98 17.29 -12.14 21.41
N ALA A 99 17.30 -11.08 22.23
CA ALA A 99 18.22 -10.95 23.36
C ALA A 99 18.06 -12.09 24.37
N GLU A 100 16.84 -12.50 24.66
CA GLU A 100 16.56 -13.68 25.53
C GLU A 100 17.11 -14.96 24.90
N HIS A 101 16.96 -15.16 23.60
CA HIS A 101 17.46 -16.35 22.90
C HIS A 101 19.00 -16.41 22.90
N LEU A 102 19.66 -15.27 22.76
CA LEU A 102 21.12 -15.18 22.79
C LEU A 102 21.73 -15.71 24.11
N ARG A 103 20.99 -15.63 25.22
CA ARG A 103 21.44 -16.15 26.51
C ARG A 103 21.62 -17.69 26.54
N TYR A 104 20.99 -18.40 25.63
CA TYR A 104 21.07 -19.88 25.54
C TYR A 104 22.11 -20.36 24.53
N LEU A 105 22.75 -19.43 23.77
CA LEU A 105 23.78 -19.82 22.81
C LEU A 105 25.15 -20.05 23.51
N PRO A 106 25.91 -21.04 23.03
CA PRO A 106 27.25 -21.31 23.57
C PRO A 106 28.19 -20.15 23.27
N MET A 107 29.15 -19.90 24.18
CA MET A 107 30.11 -18.79 24.04
C MET A 107 30.91 -18.80 22.73
N GLY A 108 31.17 -19.96 22.15
CA GLY A 108 31.87 -20.10 20.87
C GLY A 108 31.11 -19.54 19.67
N TYR A 109 29.81 -19.25 19.82
CA TYR A 109 29.02 -18.58 18.79
C TYR A 109 29.37 -17.11 18.65
N PHE A 110 29.83 -16.46 19.72
CA PHE A 110 30.11 -15.04 19.77
C PHE A 110 31.50 -14.71 19.25
N ASN A 111 31.64 -14.67 17.95
CA ASN A 111 32.84 -14.16 17.28
C ASN A 111 32.54 -12.76 16.66
N SER A 112 33.56 -12.07 16.16
CA SER A 112 33.40 -10.72 15.61
C SER A 112 32.38 -10.65 14.45
N ASN A 113 32.30 -11.69 13.63
CA ASN A 113 31.37 -11.75 12.51
C ASN A 113 29.91 -11.96 12.99
N SER A 114 29.69 -12.92 13.90
CA SER A 114 28.35 -13.19 14.43
C SER A 114 27.81 -12.04 15.28
N ILE A 115 28.66 -11.35 16.03
CA ILE A 115 28.28 -10.13 16.77
C ILE A 115 27.84 -9.03 15.82
N GLY A 116 28.56 -8.82 14.71
CA GLY A 116 28.18 -7.87 13.67
C GLY A 116 26.84 -8.19 13.02
N GLU A 117 26.60 -9.47 12.69
CA GLU A 117 25.36 -9.95 12.12
C GLU A 117 24.18 -9.79 13.10
N ILE A 118 24.34 -10.23 14.34
CA ILE A 118 23.34 -10.07 15.41
C ILE A 118 22.99 -8.59 15.59
N SER A 119 24.00 -7.70 15.65
CA SER A 119 23.79 -6.27 15.79
C SER A 119 22.99 -5.72 14.61
N SER A 120 23.36 -6.07 13.38
CA SER A 120 22.65 -5.63 12.17
C SER A 120 21.18 -6.11 12.13
N VAL A 121 20.93 -7.38 12.48
CA VAL A 121 19.57 -7.92 12.55
C VAL A 121 18.77 -7.22 13.63
N THR A 122 19.32 -7.04 14.83
CA THR A 122 18.62 -6.46 15.96
C THR A 122 18.32 -4.98 15.80
N THR A 123 19.16 -4.24 15.10
CA THR A 123 18.96 -2.81 14.82
C THR A 123 18.19 -2.60 13.52
N ASN A 124 18.85 -2.79 12.38
CA ASN A 124 18.32 -2.40 11.07
C ASN A 124 17.16 -3.28 10.59
N THR A 125 17.32 -4.62 10.68
CA THR A 125 16.28 -5.53 10.18
C THR A 125 15.00 -5.44 11.00
N MET A 126 15.10 -5.32 12.33
CA MET A 126 13.92 -5.20 13.18
C MET A 126 13.21 -3.87 13.01
N GLU A 127 13.93 -2.76 12.78
CA GLU A 127 13.34 -1.47 12.48
C GLU A 127 12.60 -1.48 11.14
N MET A 128 13.25 -1.99 10.10
CA MET A 128 12.64 -2.14 8.78
C MET A 128 11.38 -3.04 8.82
N LEU A 129 11.40 -4.11 9.61
CA LEU A 129 10.23 -4.97 9.80
C LEU A 129 9.07 -4.23 10.48
N GLY A 130 9.34 -3.39 11.46
CA GLY A 130 8.33 -2.56 12.12
C GLY A 130 7.64 -1.61 11.13
N ASP A 131 8.43 -0.92 10.31
CA ASP A 131 7.95 0.00 9.29
C ASP A 131 7.14 -0.71 8.19
N VAL A 132 7.66 -1.82 7.67
CA VAL A 132 6.95 -2.63 6.65
C VAL A 132 5.62 -3.12 7.17
N ALA A 133 5.57 -3.50 8.44
CA ALA A 133 4.37 -3.93 9.11
C ALA A 133 3.28 -2.89 9.14
N ALA A 134 3.60 -1.75 9.71
CA ALA A 134 2.67 -0.63 9.79
C ALA A 134 2.16 -0.27 8.39
N ARG A 135 3.07 -0.21 7.40
CA ARG A 135 2.75 0.10 6.01
C ARG A 135 1.84 -0.93 5.35
N VAL A 136 2.06 -2.24 5.56
CA VAL A 136 1.20 -3.30 5.00
C VAL A 136 -0.21 -3.21 5.55
N VAL A 137 -0.37 -2.98 6.86
CA VAL A 137 -1.70 -2.81 7.46
C VAL A 137 -2.37 -1.54 6.95
N MET A 138 -1.64 -0.43 6.84
CA MET A 138 -2.11 0.83 6.29
C MET A 138 -2.61 0.67 4.84
N LEU A 139 -1.84 0.03 3.96
CA LEU A 139 -2.23 -0.23 2.57
C LEU A 139 -3.47 -1.14 2.48
N THR A 140 -3.65 -2.06 3.43
CA THR A 140 -4.82 -2.92 3.48
C THR A 140 -6.07 -2.13 3.87
N THR A 141 -5.98 -1.26 4.87
CA THR A 141 -7.12 -0.46 5.33
C THR A 141 -7.47 0.65 4.35
N GLN A 142 -6.54 1.49 4.00
CA GLN A 142 -6.75 2.67 3.14
C GLN A 142 -6.82 2.33 1.64
N GLY A 143 -6.24 1.21 1.20
CA GLY A 143 -6.32 0.80 -0.19
C GLY A 143 -7.49 -0.14 -0.47
N ILE A 144 -7.43 -1.35 0.11
CA ILE A 144 -8.37 -2.42 -0.25
C ILE A 144 -9.75 -2.20 0.35
N LEU A 145 -9.82 -1.86 1.66
CA LEU A 145 -11.12 -1.69 2.32
C LEU A 145 -11.86 -0.47 1.79
N GLU A 146 -11.16 0.65 1.60
CA GLU A 146 -11.76 1.88 1.05
C GLU A 146 -12.30 1.64 -0.37
N THR A 147 -11.50 1.03 -1.25
CA THR A 147 -11.94 0.70 -2.61
C THR A 147 -13.14 -0.25 -2.60
N ALA A 148 -13.14 -1.28 -1.75
CA ALA A 148 -14.23 -2.23 -1.64
C ALA A 148 -15.53 -1.55 -1.16
N MET A 149 -15.44 -0.65 -0.17
CA MET A 149 -16.60 0.08 0.34
C MET A 149 -17.17 1.07 -0.69
N ILE A 150 -16.31 1.75 -1.45
CA ILE A 150 -16.74 2.64 -2.55
C ILE A 150 -17.48 1.84 -3.62
N VAL A 151 -16.93 0.72 -4.07
CA VAL A 151 -17.57 -0.16 -5.08
C VAL A 151 -18.89 -0.71 -4.56
N LEU A 152 -18.93 -1.14 -3.30
CA LEU A 152 -20.14 -1.64 -2.66
C LEU A 152 -21.22 -0.54 -2.60
N MET A 153 -20.85 0.67 -2.26
CA MET A 153 -21.77 1.81 -2.21
C MET A 153 -22.34 2.13 -3.60
N ILE A 154 -21.50 2.15 -4.63
CA ILE A 154 -21.94 2.35 -6.02
C ILE A 154 -22.91 1.21 -6.44
N LEU A 155 -22.62 -0.03 -6.04
CA LEU A 155 -23.44 -1.21 -6.38
C LEU A 155 -24.82 -1.18 -5.69
N ILE A 156 -24.93 -0.54 -4.52
CA ILE A 156 -26.20 -0.31 -3.83
C ILE A 156 -27.06 0.72 -4.58
N PHE A 157 -26.42 1.81 -5.08
CA PHE A 157 -27.14 2.85 -5.81
C PHE A 157 -27.51 2.44 -7.23
N ASP A 158 -26.58 1.87 -7.97
CA ASP A 158 -26.79 1.37 -9.33
C ASP A 158 -26.02 0.05 -9.56
N ARG A 159 -26.76 -1.05 -9.68
CA ARG A 159 -26.16 -2.39 -9.88
C ARG A 159 -25.34 -2.47 -11.17
N ARG A 160 -25.74 -1.77 -12.22
CA ARG A 160 -25.09 -1.82 -13.55
C ARG A 160 -23.74 -1.12 -13.49
N ILE A 161 -23.73 0.10 -12.97
CA ILE A 161 -22.50 0.90 -12.79
C ILE A 161 -21.58 0.23 -11.77
N GLY A 162 -22.15 -0.27 -10.67
CA GLY A 162 -21.42 -1.00 -9.65
C GLY A 162 -20.71 -2.26 -10.17
N LEU A 163 -21.35 -3.03 -11.05
CA LEU A 163 -20.73 -4.21 -11.69
C LEU A 163 -19.57 -3.81 -12.63
N ILE A 164 -19.72 -2.74 -13.40
CA ILE A 164 -18.65 -2.22 -14.26
C ILE A 164 -17.46 -1.78 -13.40
N SER A 165 -17.72 -1.05 -12.32
CA SER A 165 -16.71 -0.63 -11.37
C SER A 165 -15.99 -1.82 -10.71
N ALA A 166 -16.76 -2.81 -10.25
CA ALA A 166 -16.22 -4.05 -9.68
C ALA A 166 -15.34 -4.82 -10.67
N ALA A 167 -15.76 -4.94 -11.92
CA ALA A 167 -14.97 -5.57 -12.97
C ALA A 167 -13.63 -4.84 -13.20
N GLY A 168 -13.66 -3.51 -13.26
CA GLY A 168 -12.44 -2.69 -13.38
C GLY A 168 -11.45 -2.92 -12.22
N VAL A 169 -11.96 -2.98 -10.99
CA VAL A 169 -11.15 -3.26 -9.79
C VAL A 169 -10.57 -4.68 -9.83
N VAL A 170 -11.33 -5.68 -10.25
CA VAL A 170 -10.84 -7.06 -10.39
C VAL A 170 -9.73 -7.14 -11.43
N ILE A 171 -9.88 -6.50 -12.59
CA ILE A 171 -8.85 -6.45 -13.64
C ILE A 171 -7.59 -5.76 -13.10
N PHE A 172 -7.73 -4.66 -12.38
CA PHE A 172 -6.61 -3.97 -11.74
C PHE A 172 -5.82 -4.89 -10.80
N PHE A 173 -6.51 -5.64 -9.92
CA PHE A 173 -5.86 -6.58 -9.01
C PHE A 173 -5.25 -7.78 -9.73
N MET A 174 -5.82 -8.24 -10.85
CA MET A 174 -5.20 -9.28 -11.68
C MET A 174 -3.87 -8.81 -12.25
N ILE A 175 -3.83 -7.61 -12.84
CA ILE A 175 -2.59 -7.01 -13.36
C ILE A 175 -1.55 -6.87 -12.24
N ASN A 176 -1.97 -6.38 -11.07
CA ASN A 176 -1.08 -6.25 -9.91
C ASN A 176 -0.52 -7.60 -9.45
N SER A 177 -1.32 -8.66 -9.47
CA SER A 177 -0.88 -10.02 -9.12
C SER A 177 0.16 -10.56 -10.11
N ILE A 178 -0.03 -10.32 -11.41
CA ILE A 178 0.92 -10.70 -12.46
C ILE A 178 2.22 -9.92 -12.29
N MET A 179 2.13 -8.62 -12.07
CA MET A 179 3.28 -7.74 -11.81
C MET A 179 4.12 -8.24 -10.63
N GLN A 180 3.48 -8.60 -9.51
CA GLN A 180 4.18 -9.12 -8.33
C GLN A 180 4.90 -10.45 -8.62
N LYS A 181 4.27 -11.35 -9.38
CA LYS A 181 4.91 -12.61 -9.76
C LYS A 181 6.14 -12.38 -10.66
N SER A 182 6.01 -11.51 -11.66
CA SER A 182 7.09 -11.16 -12.57
C SER A 182 8.24 -10.44 -11.85
N GLY A 183 7.91 -9.59 -10.86
CA GLY A 183 8.88 -8.84 -10.09
C GLY A 183 9.68 -9.67 -9.08
N LYS A 184 9.19 -10.84 -8.65
CA LYS A 184 9.84 -11.65 -7.63
C LYS A 184 11.28 -12.03 -7.99
N SER A 185 11.50 -12.58 -9.19
CA SER A 185 12.84 -12.97 -9.65
C SER A 185 13.77 -11.76 -9.85
N ALA A 186 13.23 -10.63 -10.32
CA ALA A 186 13.99 -9.39 -10.46
C ALA A 186 14.40 -8.84 -9.08
N SER A 187 13.51 -8.90 -8.09
CA SER A 187 13.78 -8.49 -6.72
C SER A 187 14.86 -9.35 -6.05
N GLU A 188 14.86 -10.66 -6.28
CA GLU A 188 15.91 -11.57 -5.79
C GLU A 188 17.28 -11.20 -6.37
N LYS A 189 17.36 -10.93 -7.68
CA LYS A 189 18.59 -10.47 -8.34
C LYS A 189 19.07 -9.12 -7.81
N LYS A 190 18.14 -8.19 -7.55
CA LYS A 190 18.46 -6.90 -6.94
C LYS A 190 19.11 -7.08 -5.58
N VAL A 191 18.51 -7.88 -4.69
CA VAL A 191 19.04 -8.12 -3.34
C VAL A 191 20.45 -8.72 -3.41
N LEU A 192 20.70 -9.68 -4.30
CA LEU A 192 22.02 -10.27 -4.48
C LEU A 192 23.05 -9.23 -4.94
N CYS A 193 22.68 -8.38 -5.90
CA CYS A 193 23.55 -7.33 -6.39
C CYS A 193 23.84 -6.25 -5.34
N ASP A 194 22.83 -5.83 -4.60
CA ASP A 194 23.00 -4.88 -3.51
C ASP A 194 23.92 -5.45 -2.41
N THR A 195 23.80 -6.74 -2.09
CA THR A 195 24.68 -7.43 -1.13
C THR A 195 26.14 -7.47 -1.62
N GLU A 196 26.34 -7.80 -2.91
CA GLU A 196 27.67 -7.82 -3.51
C GLU A 196 28.30 -6.42 -3.52
N LEU A 197 27.52 -5.38 -3.88
CA LEU A 197 28.00 -4.00 -3.86
C LEU A 197 28.41 -3.58 -2.45
N ILE A 198 27.61 -3.90 -1.42
CA ILE A 198 27.95 -3.62 -0.03
C ILE A 198 29.24 -4.33 0.36
N SER A 199 29.43 -5.59 -0.04
CA SER A 199 30.65 -6.35 0.22
C SER A 199 31.87 -5.68 -0.41
N GLN A 200 31.77 -5.22 -1.65
CA GLN A 200 32.85 -4.51 -2.36
C GLN A 200 33.17 -3.15 -1.70
N ILE A 201 32.15 -2.43 -1.23
CA ILE A 201 32.36 -1.17 -0.47
C ILE A 201 33.09 -1.45 0.84
N MET A 202 32.67 -2.47 1.57
CA MET A 202 33.32 -2.83 2.85
C MET A 202 34.74 -3.28 2.67
N GLU A 203 35.05 -4.09 1.64
CA GLU A 203 36.42 -4.47 1.26
C GLU A 203 37.27 -3.23 0.95
N TYR A 204 36.71 -2.27 0.20
CA TYR A 204 37.40 -1.03 -0.12
C TYR A 204 37.71 -0.18 1.11
N ILE A 205 36.75 -0.05 2.03
CA ILE A 205 36.91 0.73 3.27
C ILE A 205 37.94 0.08 4.20
N GLN A 206 37.86 -1.24 4.38
CA GLN A 206 38.78 -1.98 5.24
C GLN A 206 40.21 -1.98 4.70
N GLY A 207 40.38 -2.05 3.37
CA GLY A 207 41.67 -2.02 2.70
C GLY A 207 42.18 -0.63 2.34
N ILE A 208 41.54 0.47 2.79
CA ILE A 208 41.87 1.83 2.33
C ILE A 208 43.31 2.27 2.68
N SER A 209 43.87 1.80 3.80
CA SER A 209 45.21 2.04 4.20
C SER A 209 46.23 1.45 3.23
N GLU A 210 46.01 0.21 2.82
CA GLU A 210 46.86 -0.50 1.85
C GLU A 210 46.70 0.08 0.43
N VAL A 211 45.47 0.39 0.03
CA VAL A 211 45.18 1.06 -1.24
C VAL A 211 45.91 2.39 -1.36
N LYS A 212 45.98 3.17 -0.29
CA LYS A 212 46.76 4.45 -0.23
C LYS A 212 48.24 4.22 -0.20
N SER A 213 48.75 3.27 0.61
CA SER A 213 50.17 2.99 0.76
C SER A 213 50.80 2.45 -0.51
N TYR A 214 50.10 1.60 -1.27
CA TYR A 214 50.57 1.01 -2.49
C TYR A 214 50.08 1.70 -3.76
N ASN A 215 49.40 2.85 -3.66
CA ASN A 215 48.85 3.61 -4.78
C ASN A 215 47.94 2.77 -5.72
N LEU A 216 47.13 1.87 -5.14
CA LEU A 216 46.23 0.97 -5.85
C LEU A 216 44.85 1.59 -6.15
N LEU A 217 44.72 2.89 -5.98
CA LEU A 217 43.43 3.64 -6.12
C LEU A 217 42.74 3.33 -7.45
N GLY A 218 43.51 3.23 -8.57
CA GLY A 218 42.95 2.97 -9.89
C GLY A 218 42.35 1.58 -10.09
N LYS A 219 42.90 0.52 -9.47
CA LYS A 219 42.41 -0.86 -9.60
C LYS A 219 41.18 -1.12 -8.72
N GLN A 220 41.23 -0.71 -7.47
CA GLN A 220 40.14 -0.90 -6.53
C GLN A 220 38.91 -0.05 -6.92
N ALA A 221 39.14 1.21 -7.35
CA ALA A 221 38.07 2.05 -7.86
C ALA A 221 37.38 1.46 -9.08
N LYS A 222 38.12 0.80 -9.99
CA LYS A 222 37.53 0.12 -11.15
C LYS A 222 36.63 -1.05 -10.77
N ARG A 223 37.00 -1.88 -9.77
CA ARG A 223 36.15 -2.97 -9.27
C ARG A 223 34.87 -2.45 -8.63
N LEU A 224 34.99 -1.44 -7.79
CA LEU A 224 33.83 -0.81 -7.13
C LEU A 224 32.90 -0.16 -8.17
N ASN A 225 33.44 0.57 -9.13
CA ASN A 225 32.67 1.16 -10.21
C ASN A 225 31.93 0.10 -11.06
N ALA A 226 32.61 -1.00 -11.41
CA ALA A 226 31.98 -2.10 -12.16
C ALA A 226 30.83 -2.75 -11.37
N ALA A 227 30.99 -2.96 -10.05
CA ALA A 227 29.92 -3.46 -9.19
C ALA A 227 28.75 -2.48 -9.10
N ASN A 228 29.04 -1.19 -8.99
CA ASN A 228 28.02 -0.14 -8.95
C ASN A 228 27.26 -0.04 -10.29
N GLU A 229 27.96 -0.09 -11.43
CA GLU A 229 27.33 -0.09 -12.75
C GLU A 229 26.44 -1.33 -12.95
N ALA A 230 26.90 -2.52 -12.55
CA ALA A 230 26.12 -3.73 -12.60
C ALA A 230 24.83 -3.63 -11.75
N CYS A 231 24.94 -3.08 -10.54
CA CYS A 231 23.78 -2.83 -9.67
C CYS A 231 22.82 -1.80 -10.27
N ALA A 232 23.34 -0.71 -10.83
CA ALA A 232 22.52 0.32 -11.48
C ALA A 232 21.76 -0.28 -12.69
N GLU A 233 22.43 -1.13 -13.48
CA GLU A 233 21.79 -1.81 -14.61
C GLU A 233 20.67 -2.77 -14.16
N ILE A 234 20.90 -3.58 -13.13
CA ILE A 234 19.90 -4.50 -12.58
C ILE A 234 18.71 -3.72 -11.99
N ASN A 235 18.99 -2.66 -11.24
CA ASN A 235 17.95 -1.81 -10.66
C ASN A 235 17.10 -1.14 -11.75
N THR A 236 17.74 -0.60 -12.79
CA THR A 236 17.07 -0.01 -13.95
C THR A 236 16.21 -1.04 -14.69
N LYS A 237 16.74 -2.24 -14.95
CA LYS A 237 15.99 -3.32 -15.59
C LYS A 237 14.78 -3.74 -14.75
N MET A 238 14.90 -3.76 -13.43
CA MET A 238 13.79 -4.07 -12.53
C MET A 238 12.69 -3.00 -12.59
N GLU A 239 13.07 -1.73 -12.56
CA GLU A 239 12.10 -0.64 -12.68
C GLU A 239 11.41 -0.63 -14.05
N LEU A 240 12.16 -0.81 -15.13
CA LEU A 240 11.61 -0.91 -16.48
C LEU A 240 10.67 -2.10 -16.67
N LEU A 241 10.87 -3.19 -15.92
CA LEU A 241 9.94 -4.33 -15.91
C LEU A 241 8.56 -3.95 -15.36
N PHE A 242 8.49 -3.02 -14.42
CA PHE A 242 7.23 -2.59 -13.81
C PHE A 242 6.47 -1.53 -14.64
N VAL A 243 7.18 -0.77 -15.48
CA VAL A 243 6.59 0.30 -16.32
C VAL A 243 5.37 -0.16 -17.12
N PRO A 244 5.40 -1.27 -17.90
CA PRO A 244 4.24 -1.69 -18.67
C PRO A 244 3.03 -2.07 -17.81
N TYR A 245 3.27 -2.65 -16.65
CA TYR A 245 2.20 -2.99 -15.71
C TYR A 245 1.56 -1.75 -15.09
N HIS A 246 2.36 -0.75 -14.71
CA HIS A 246 1.84 0.53 -14.23
C HIS A 246 1.04 1.25 -15.31
N PHE A 247 1.54 1.25 -16.55
CA PHE A 247 0.79 1.81 -17.67
C PHE A 247 -0.56 1.11 -17.86
N LEU A 248 -0.59 -0.23 -17.83
CA LEU A 248 -1.82 -1.01 -17.92
C LEU A 248 -2.78 -0.71 -16.76
N GLN A 249 -2.30 -0.59 -15.53
CA GLN A 249 -3.12 -0.23 -14.37
C GLN A 249 -3.77 1.15 -14.54
N VAL A 250 -3.00 2.14 -14.97
CA VAL A 250 -3.51 3.50 -15.25
C VAL A 250 -4.52 3.47 -16.39
N ALA A 251 -4.23 2.73 -17.48
CA ALA A 251 -5.13 2.59 -18.62
C ALA A 251 -6.46 1.94 -18.19
N VAL A 252 -6.43 0.83 -17.45
CA VAL A 252 -7.63 0.18 -16.93
C VAL A 252 -8.45 1.12 -16.06
N THR A 253 -7.83 1.87 -15.16
CA THR A 253 -8.54 2.83 -14.30
C THR A 253 -9.21 3.92 -15.12
N LYS A 254 -8.51 4.50 -16.10
CA LYS A 254 -9.07 5.54 -16.96
C LYS A 254 -10.17 5.00 -17.89
N ILE A 255 -9.96 3.83 -18.49
CA ILE A 255 -10.95 3.18 -19.35
C ILE A 255 -12.21 2.84 -18.54
N THR A 256 -12.05 2.28 -17.34
CA THR A 256 -13.20 1.99 -16.45
C THR A 256 -13.99 3.25 -16.15
N GLY A 257 -13.31 4.36 -15.81
CA GLY A 257 -13.96 5.66 -15.61
C GLY A 257 -14.70 6.15 -16.86
N ALA A 258 -14.07 6.08 -18.04
CA ALA A 258 -14.71 6.46 -19.29
C ALA A 258 -15.94 5.58 -19.62
N VAL A 259 -15.83 4.27 -19.43
CA VAL A 259 -16.94 3.33 -19.65
C VAL A 259 -18.10 3.63 -18.69
N ILE A 260 -17.83 3.94 -17.42
CA ILE A 260 -18.86 4.34 -16.45
C ILE A 260 -19.61 5.58 -16.95
N VAL A 261 -18.90 6.62 -17.41
CA VAL A 261 -19.52 7.85 -17.91
C VAL A 261 -20.37 7.58 -19.16
N ILE A 262 -19.82 6.82 -20.13
CA ILE A 262 -20.53 6.49 -21.38
C ILE A 262 -21.77 5.63 -21.09
N CYS A 263 -21.66 4.60 -20.24
CA CYS A 263 -22.77 3.75 -19.85
C CYS A 263 -23.85 4.53 -19.09
N SER A 264 -23.43 5.43 -18.17
CA SER A 264 -24.38 6.29 -17.45
C SER A 264 -25.16 7.20 -18.42
N ALA A 265 -24.48 7.80 -19.39
CA ALA A 265 -25.13 8.62 -20.42
C ALA A 265 -26.07 7.80 -21.32
N ALA A 266 -25.64 6.59 -21.73
CA ALA A 266 -26.45 5.70 -22.56
C ALA A 266 -27.70 5.18 -21.80
N PHE A 267 -27.57 4.84 -20.52
CA PHE A 267 -28.71 4.44 -19.70
C PHE A 267 -29.70 5.59 -19.48
N LEU A 268 -29.18 6.80 -19.26
CA LEU A 268 -30.01 8.00 -19.17
C LEU A 268 -30.79 8.24 -20.47
N HIS A 269 -30.17 8.08 -21.64
CA HIS A 269 -30.83 8.22 -22.95
C HIS A 269 -31.87 7.14 -23.21
N GLN A 270 -31.68 5.90 -22.73
CA GLN A 270 -32.67 4.81 -22.85
C GLN A 270 -33.90 5.02 -21.96
N VAL A 271 -33.72 5.66 -20.82
CA VAL A 271 -34.81 5.99 -19.88
C VAL A 271 -35.58 7.24 -20.36
N LEU A 272 -34.99 8.08 -21.20
CA LEU A 272 -35.56 9.33 -21.74
C LEU A 272 -35.60 9.35 -23.29
N PRO A 273 -36.40 8.48 -23.94
CA PRO A 273 -36.40 8.42 -25.40
C PRO A 273 -37.01 9.67 -26.07
N SER A 274 -37.73 10.52 -25.35
CA SER A 274 -38.47 11.70 -25.87
C SER A 274 -37.77 13.04 -25.74
N GLY A 275 -36.51 13.09 -25.31
CA GLY A 275 -35.75 14.37 -25.22
C GLY A 275 -36.23 15.36 -24.16
N GLU A 276 -37.32 15.08 -23.50
CA GLU A 276 -37.77 15.83 -22.33
C GLU A 276 -37.24 15.12 -21.07
N LEU A 277 -36.50 15.87 -20.27
CA LEU A 277 -36.04 15.43 -18.95
C LEU A 277 -37.26 15.29 -18.04
N GLU A 278 -37.96 14.17 -18.12
CA GLU A 278 -38.97 13.81 -17.13
C GLU A 278 -38.25 13.37 -15.86
N TYR A 279 -38.11 14.31 -14.94
CA TYR A 279 -37.31 14.21 -13.70
C TYR A 279 -37.93 13.29 -12.64
N GLY A 280 -38.49 12.17 -13.04
CA GLY A 280 -39.11 11.20 -12.13
C GLY A 280 -38.76 9.73 -12.37
N ALA A 281 -37.97 9.43 -13.38
CA ALA A 281 -37.74 8.03 -13.84
C ALA A 281 -36.35 7.48 -13.49
N ILE A 282 -35.70 8.03 -12.48
CA ILE A 282 -34.49 7.40 -11.92
C ILE A 282 -34.94 6.54 -10.74
N PRO A 283 -34.81 5.18 -10.85
CA PRO A 283 -35.18 4.28 -9.77
C PRO A 283 -34.27 4.43 -8.55
#